data_099d30a1432aa9899f811e4446670d4f
#
_entry.id   099d30a1432aa9899f811e4446670d4f
#
_cell.length_a   1.000
_cell.length_b   1.000
_cell.length_c   1.000
_cell.angle_alpha   90.00
_cell.angle_beta   90.00
_cell.angle_gamma   90.00
#
_symmetry.space_group_name_H-M   'P 1'
#
loop_
_entity.id
_entity.type
_entity.pdbx_description
1 polymer ?
#
loop_
_entity_poly.entity_id
_entity_poly.type
_entity_poly.pdbx_seq_one_letter_code
_entity_poly.pdbx_strand_id
1 'polypeptide(L)'
;GQIVLLAGLRYATTGDTIYDGEHPILLERIETREPVLGLAIEPESSRDEDKLVEVIRKITEEDPTLRYEEDDETGQRIISGMGELHLQIAFERMEREFKVRLRSGKPRVVHRETLTGEATTRGGVDRVLEAGTNRIELKASCLVTVGPAERGSGTHIEVEPRWLPEESNATADQLEAVTMGLSDGLVGGPVEGSPLQDVKVKLKEVQTFGSASSPQALRIAAAAAVREALHQAGGVVLQPIMRVEVVVPEECTGRVLGDLQSR
;
A
#
# COMPACT_ATOMS: atom_id res chain seq x y z
N GLY A 1 28.32 -32.06 26.41
CA GLY A 1 28.23 -30.81 25.68
C GLY A 1 29.04 -29.69 26.34
N GLN A 2 29.67 -28.87 25.55
CA GLN A 2 30.39 -27.69 26.02
C GLN A 2 29.74 -26.44 25.47
N ILE A 3 29.67 -25.36 26.25
CA ILE A 3 29.28 -24.04 25.79
C ILE A 3 30.54 -23.32 25.33
N VAL A 4 30.55 -22.87 24.09
CA VAL A 4 31.71 -22.22 23.48
C VAL A 4 31.28 -20.86 22.90
N LEU A 5 32.24 -19.93 22.82
CA LEU A 5 32.05 -18.63 22.15
C LEU A 5 32.68 -18.71 20.76
N LEU A 6 31.89 -18.44 19.74
CA LEU A 6 32.33 -18.31 18.36
C LEU A 6 32.26 -16.84 17.92
N ALA A 7 33.31 -16.34 17.28
CA ALA A 7 33.37 -15.00 16.75
C ALA A 7 33.61 -15.02 15.23
N GLY A 8 33.09 -14.02 14.52
CA GLY A 8 33.32 -13.85 13.08
C GLY A 8 32.36 -14.62 12.17
N LEU A 9 31.29 -15.17 12.72
CA LEU A 9 30.21 -15.78 11.93
C LEU A 9 29.42 -14.68 11.19
N ARG A 10 29.30 -14.80 9.87
CA ARG A 10 28.61 -13.77 9.04
C ARG A 10 27.17 -14.15 8.70
N TYR A 11 26.85 -15.43 8.70
CA TYR A 11 25.57 -15.95 8.18
C TYR A 11 24.80 -16.82 9.18
N ALA A 12 25.29 -16.94 10.40
CA ALA A 12 24.63 -17.74 11.44
C ALA A 12 23.77 -16.83 12.31
N THR A 13 22.53 -17.25 12.52
CA THR A 13 21.53 -16.59 13.35
C THR A 13 21.19 -17.44 14.58
N THR A 14 20.44 -16.89 15.52
CA THR A 14 19.98 -17.63 16.70
C THR A 14 19.12 -18.83 16.31
N GLY A 15 19.48 -20.01 16.80
CA GLY A 15 18.80 -21.28 16.50
C GLY A 15 19.40 -22.05 15.32
N ASP A 16 20.42 -21.54 14.65
CA ASP A 16 21.09 -22.26 13.58
C ASP A 16 22.04 -23.35 14.12
N THR A 17 22.12 -24.44 13.40
CA THR A 17 23.07 -25.55 13.68
C THR A 17 24.34 -25.31 12.87
N ILE A 18 25.47 -25.22 13.58
CA ILE A 18 26.79 -25.13 12.97
C ILE A 18 27.42 -26.53 13.06
N TYR A 19 27.79 -27.11 11.92
CA TYR A 19 28.36 -28.43 11.83
C TYR A 19 29.62 -28.46 10.96
N ASP A 20 30.41 -29.51 11.15
CA ASP A 20 31.55 -29.79 10.29
C ASP A 20 31.07 -30.41 8.97
N GLY A 21 31.63 -29.96 7.83
CA GLY A 21 31.25 -30.46 6.50
C GLY A 21 31.37 -31.95 6.30
N GLU A 22 32.22 -32.64 7.10
CA GLU A 22 32.39 -34.11 7.07
C GLU A 22 31.27 -34.84 7.83
N HIS A 23 30.62 -34.19 8.79
CA HIS A 23 29.61 -34.80 9.66
C HIS A 23 28.34 -33.91 9.70
N PRO A 24 27.52 -33.94 8.66
CA PRO A 24 26.32 -33.10 8.61
C PRO A 24 25.28 -33.56 9.63
N ILE A 25 25.06 -32.75 10.67
CA ILE A 25 24.04 -32.98 11.71
C ILE A 25 23.19 -31.71 11.77
N LEU A 26 21.86 -31.86 11.68
CA LEU A 26 20.91 -30.80 11.93
C LEU A 26 20.22 -31.05 13.27
N LEU A 27 20.38 -30.16 14.22
CA LEU A 27 19.69 -30.21 15.51
C LEU A 27 18.31 -29.57 15.39
N GLU A 28 17.43 -29.89 16.33
CA GLU A 28 16.10 -29.32 16.44
C GLU A 28 16.21 -27.80 16.62
N ARG A 29 15.42 -27.05 15.82
CA ARG A 29 15.36 -25.59 15.92
C ARG A 29 14.59 -25.18 17.16
N ILE A 30 14.98 -24.04 17.74
CA ILE A 30 14.21 -23.40 18.81
C ILE A 30 12.90 -22.91 18.18
N GLU A 31 11.77 -23.46 18.65
CA GLU A 31 10.46 -22.94 18.25
C GLU A 31 10.26 -21.55 18.87
N THR A 32 10.24 -20.54 18.04
CA THR A 32 9.93 -19.19 18.45
C THR A 32 8.43 -18.94 18.34
N ARG A 33 7.84 -18.36 19.37
CA ARG A 33 6.44 -17.95 19.34
C ARG A 33 6.27 -16.76 18.40
N GLU A 34 5.15 -16.72 17.71
CA GLU A 34 4.83 -15.55 16.88
C GLU A 34 4.63 -14.29 17.74
N PRO A 35 5.12 -13.14 17.29
CA PRO A 35 4.94 -11.90 18.00
C PRO A 35 3.45 -11.49 18.07
N VAL A 36 3.04 -10.90 19.19
CA VAL A 36 1.63 -10.59 19.46
C VAL A 36 1.32 -9.10 19.43
N LEU A 37 2.32 -8.24 19.42
CA LEU A 37 2.16 -6.79 19.41
C LEU A 37 3.06 -6.16 18.35
N GLY A 38 2.46 -5.38 17.45
CA GLY A 38 3.17 -4.57 16.46
C GLY A 38 3.06 -3.07 16.77
N LEU A 39 4.17 -2.36 16.66
CA LEU A 39 4.24 -0.90 16.73
C LEU A 39 4.89 -0.33 15.49
N ALA A 40 4.29 0.73 14.95
CA ALA A 40 4.91 1.53 13.91
C ALA A 40 6.05 2.35 14.53
N ILE A 41 7.20 2.39 13.86
CA ILE A 41 8.41 3.08 14.33
C ILE A 41 8.91 4.06 13.28
N GLU A 42 9.39 5.18 13.78
CA GLU A 42 10.05 6.22 12.98
C GLU A 42 11.28 6.74 13.72
N PRO A 43 12.38 7.05 13.02
CA PRO A 43 13.52 7.69 13.68
C PRO A 43 13.15 9.13 14.07
N GLU A 44 13.65 9.64 15.19
CA GLU A 44 13.45 11.04 15.57
C GLU A 44 14.12 12.02 14.59
N SER A 45 15.16 11.57 13.90
CA SER A 45 15.90 12.35 12.90
C SER A 45 15.96 11.62 11.57
N SER A 46 15.62 12.29 10.47
CA SER A 46 15.74 11.75 9.11
C SER A 46 17.17 11.33 8.73
N ARG A 47 18.19 11.80 9.46
CA ARG A 47 19.59 11.39 9.25
C ARG A 47 19.87 9.97 9.73
N ASP A 48 19.00 9.44 10.59
CA ASP A 48 19.15 8.11 11.19
C ASP A 48 18.36 7.04 10.42
N GLU A 49 17.73 7.38 9.30
CA GLU A 49 16.89 6.44 8.54
C GLU A 49 17.66 5.19 8.05
N ASP A 50 18.79 5.40 7.36
CA ASP A 50 19.61 4.29 6.87
C ASP A 50 20.20 3.48 8.03
N LYS A 51 20.59 4.19 9.09
CA LYS A 51 21.12 3.56 10.30
C LYS A 51 20.08 2.75 11.04
N LEU A 52 18.82 3.22 11.06
CA LEU A 52 17.71 2.51 11.68
C LEU A 52 17.50 1.13 11.04
N VAL A 53 17.48 1.06 9.71
CA VAL A 53 17.31 -0.20 8.98
C VAL A 53 18.42 -1.20 9.33
N GLU A 54 19.67 -0.73 9.38
CA GLU A 54 20.82 -1.57 9.78
C GLU A 54 20.69 -2.07 11.22
N VAL A 55 20.26 -1.19 12.14
CA VAL A 55 20.09 -1.54 13.56
C VAL A 55 18.96 -2.53 13.77
N ILE A 56 17.81 -2.32 13.10
CA ILE A 56 16.68 -3.26 13.15
C ILE A 56 17.14 -4.63 12.70
N ARG A 57 17.85 -4.72 11.57
CA ARG A 57 18.36 -5.99 11.07
C ARG A 57 19.22 -6.72 12.10
N LYS A 58 20.14 -6.01 12.76
CA LYS A 58 21.01 -6.58 13.80
C LYS A 58 20.21 -7.12 14.99
N ILE A 59 19.24 -6.35 15.46
CA ILE A 59 18.43 -6.74 16.62
C ILE A 59 17.53 -7.92 16.31
N THR A 60 16.92 -7.97 15.10
CA THR A 60 16.10 -9.11 14.67
C THR A 60 16.92 -10.37 14.38
N GLU A 61 18.18 -10.24 13.96
CA GLU A 61 19.12 -11.36 13.84
C GLU A 61 19.49 -11.96 15.21
N GLU A 62 19.59 -11.11 16.25
CA GLU A 62 19.89 -11.55 17.62
C GLU A 62 18.67 -12.14 18.33
N ASP A 63 17.48 -11.58 18.07
CA ASP A 63 16.24 -11.98 18.72
C ASP A 63 15.20 -12.42 17.68
N PRO A 64 15.04 -13.73 17.45
CA PRO A 64 14.09 -14.25 16.46
C PRO A 64 12.61 -14.09 16.85
N THR A 65 12.30 -13.58 18.07
CA THR A 65 10.94 -13.26 18.50
C THR A 65 10.55 -11.82 18.12
N LEU A 66 11.49 -11.03 17.59
CA LEU A 66 11.22 -9.74 16.96
C LEU A 66 11.02 -9.94 15.46
N ARG A 67 9.96 -9.36 14.91
CA ARG A 67 9.69 -9.34 13.46
C ARG A 67 9.65 -7.89 12.96
N TYR A 68 10.25 -7.64 11.83
CA TYR A 68 10.21 -6.36 11.14
C TYR A 68 9.48 -6.51 9.81
N GLU A 69 8.58 -5.60 9.52
CA GLU A 69 7.84 -5.52 8.27
C GLU A 69 7.73 -4.05 7.84
N GLU A 70 7.75 -3.80 6.56
CA GLU A 70 7.39 -2.52 5.97
C GLU A 70 6.03 -2.66 5.31
N ASP A 71 5.08 -1.84 5.73
CA ASP A 71 3.73 -1.86 5.18
C ASP A 71 3.72 -1.11 3.84
N ASP A 72 3.53 -1.84 2.77
CA ASP A 72 3.56 -1.32 1.40
C ASP A 72 2.47 -0.26 1.14
N GLU A 73 1.36 -0.28 1.88
CA GLU A 73 0.25 0.66 1.69
C GLU A 73 0.49 1.98 2.45
N THR A 74 1.01 1.91 3.66
CA THR A 74 1.25 3.09 4.51
C THR A 74 2.67 3.60 4.44
N GLY A 75 3.60 2.79 3.95
CA GLY A 75 5.04 3.02 4.04
C GLY A 75 5.55 3.01 5.49
N GLN A 76 4.76 2.53 6.44
CA GLN A 76 5.17 2.46 7.83
C GLN A 76 6.07 1.26 8.10
N ARG A 77 7.09 1.47 8.89
CA ARG A 77 7.93 0.41 9.41
C ARG A 77 7.33 -0.11 10.70
N ILE A 78 7.00 -1.39 10.74
CA ILE A 78 6.36 -2.05 11.88
C ILE A 78 7.34 -3.03 12.49
N ILE A 79 7.58 -2.90 13.78
CA ILE A 79 8.31 -3.88 14.58
C ILE A 79 7.33 -4.59 15.51
N SER A 80 7.34 -5.91 15.46
CA SER A 80 6.46 -6.76 16.26
C SER A 80 7.27 -7.57 17.25
N GLY A 81 6.73 -7.76 18.46
CA GLY A 81 7.36 -8.49 19.55
C GLY A 81 6.36 -9.19 20.46
N MET A 82 6.85 -9.86 21.48
CA MET A 82 6.07 -10.66 22.42
C MET A 82 5.21 -9.85 23.38
N GLY A 83 5.31 -8.51 23.34
CA GLY A 83 4.54 -7.60 24.18
C GLY A 83 5.21 -6.25 24.33
N GLU A 84 4.54 -5.35 25.04
CA GLU A 84 4.96 -3.95 25.19
C GLU A 84 6.34 -3.82 25.86
N LEU A 85 6.57 -4.54 26.96
CA LEU A 85 7.84 -4.52 27.65
C LEU A 85 9.00 -5.03 26.78
N HIS A 86 8.74 -6.07 25.98
CA HIS A 86 9.74 -6.61 25.06
C HIS A 86 10.16 -5.56 24.02
N LEU A 87 9.20 -4.89 23.41
CA LEU A 87 9.47 -3.82 22.43
C LEU A 87 10.17 -2.62 23.08
N GLN A 88 9.76 -2.25 24.30
CA GLN A 88 10.41 -1.18 25.04
C GLN A 88 11.90 -1.48 25.29
N ILE A 89 12.22 -2.70 25.73
CA ILE A 89 13.63 -3.12 25.93
C ILE A 89 14.40 -3.07 24.60
N ALA A 90 13.79 -3.52 23.50
CA ALA A 90 14.42 -3.44 22.19
C ALA A 90 14.72 -1.99 21.79
N PHE A 91 13.79 -1.06 22.01
CA PHE A 91 13.97 0.37 21.72
C PHE A 91 15.03 1.03 22.61
N GLU A 92 15.05 0.69 23.91
CA GLU A 92 16.10 1.17 24.83
C GLU A 92 17.50 0.66 24.42
N ARG A 93 17.59 -0.57 23.92
CA ARG A 93 18.82 -1.10 23.34
C ARG A 93 19.25 -0.35 22.08
N MET A 94 18.32 -0.04 21.18
CA MET A 94 18.62 0.75 19.97
C MET A 94 19.18 2.14 20.33
N GLU A 95 18.60 2.79 21.33
CA GLU A 95 19.11 4.09 21.80
C GLU A 95 20.47 3.97 22.49
N ARG A 96 20.60 3.03 23.40
CA ARG A 96 21.81 2.90 24.24
C ARG A 96 23.02 2.42 23.47
N GLU A 97 22.87 1.37 22.65
CA GLU A 97 23.96 0.69 21.97
C GLU A 97 24.27 1.35 20.61
N PHE A 98 23.25 1.72 19.88
CA PHE A 98 23.39 2.24 18.51
C PHE A 98 23.17 3.74 18.38
N LYS A 99 22.73 4.42 19.45
CA LYS A 99 22.44 5.88 19.45
C LYS A 99 21.38 6.25 18.41
N VAL A 100 20.38 5.39 18.19
CA VAL A 100 19.21 5.65 17.34
C VAL A 100 18.00 5.81 18.24
N ARG A 101 17.42 7.02 18.23
CA ARG A 101 16.18 7.33 18.96
C ARG A 101 14.98 7.13 18.06
N LEU A 102 13.95 6.50 18.62
CA LEU A 102 12.74 6.15 17.91
C LEU A 102 11.53 6.84 18.51
N ARG A 103 10.58 7.16 17.63
CA ARG A 103 9.18 7.37 18.01
C ARG A 103 8.42 6.13 17.64
N SER A 104 7.62 5.64 18.56
CA SER A 104 6.74 4.49 18.30
C SER A 104 5.29 4.88 18.47
N GLY A 105 4.42 4.26 17.70
CA GLY A 105 2.98 4.48 17.74
C GLY A 105 2.20 3.28 17.24
N LYS A 106 0.88 3.36 17.30
CA LYS A 106 0.03 2.33 16.69
C LYS A 106 0.16 2.40 15.16
N PRO A 107 0.19 1.26 14.46
CA PRO A 107 0.11 1.23 13.01
C PRO A 107 -1.14 1.97 12.51
N ARG A 108 -1.00 2.66 11.39
CA ARG A 108 -2.16 3.31 10.75
C ARG A 108 -3.05 2.27 10.13
N VAL A 109 -4.33 2.48 10.24
CA VAL A 109 -5.34 1.68 9.55
C VAL A 109 -5.63 2.37 8.21
N VAL A 110 -5.42 1.66 7.11
CA VAL A 110 -5.76 2.16 5.77
C VAL A 110 -7.25 1.90 5.54
N HIS A 111 -7.99 2.98 5.38
CA HIS A 111 -9.35 2.89 4.87
C HIS A 111 -9.32 2.77 3.35
N ARG A 112 -10.30 2.11 2.78
CA ARG A 112 -10.53 2.04 1.33
C ARG A 112 -11.89 2.59 1.01
N GLU A 113 -12.13 2.90 -0.25
CA GLU A 113 -13.44 3.35 -0.72
C GLU A 113 -13.94 2.42 -1.83
N THR A 114 -15.25 2.26 -1.90
CA THR A 114 -15.91 1.63 -3.03
C THR A 114 -17.10 2.44 -3.47
N LEU A 115 -17.62 2.19 -4.67
CA LEU A 115 -18.74 2.95 -5.21
C LEU A 115 -20.07 2.36 -4.77
N THR A 116 -21.06 3.22 -4.57
CA THR A 116 -22.43 2.84 -4.21
C THR A 116 -23.37 2.77 -5.41
N GLY A 117 -23.02 3.45 -6.50
CA GLY A 117 -23.83 3.52 -7.70
C GLY A 117 -22.99 3.50 -8.98
N GLU A 118 -23.67 3.49 -10.12
CA GLU A 118 -23.06 3.62 -11.44
C GLU A 118 -23.32 5.02 -11.98
N ALA A 119 -22.29 5.64 -12.56
CA ALA A 119 -22.40 6.92 -13.22
C ALA A 119 -21.66 6.94 -14.55
N THR A 120 -22.23 7.70 -15.50
CA THR A 120 -21.61 7.93 -16.81
C THR A 120 -21.44 9.43 -17.00
N THR A 121 -20.19 9.88 -17.12
CA THR A 121 -19.89 11.29 -17.28
C THR A 121 -18.95 11.55 -18.43
N ARG A 122 -19.05 12.77 -18.97
CA ARG A 122 -18.14 13.29 -19.97
C ARG A 122 -17.21 14.29 -19.33
N GLY A 123 -15.93 13.97 -19.28
CA GLY A 123 -14.87 14.90 -18.88
C GLY A 123 -14.10 15.39 -20.08
N GLY A 124 -13.47 16.54 -19.95
CA GLY A 124 -12.68 17.10 -21.04
C GLY A 124 -11.65 18.11 -20.56
N VAL A 125 -10.80 18.48 -21.48
CA VAL A 125 -9.87 19.60 -21.35
C VAL A 125 -10.06 20.52 -22.56
N ASP A 126 -10.14 21.82 -22.31
CA ASP A 126 -10.11 22.86 -23.32
C ASP A 126 -9.30 24.03 -22.74
N ARG A 127 -8.00 24.02 -23.00
CA ARG A 127 -7.07 25.00 -22.46
C ARG A 127 -6.01 25.35 -23.49
N VAL A 128 -5.61 26.62 -23.46
CA VAL A 128 -4.48 27.13 -24.21
C VAL A 128 -3.34 27.40 -23.23
N LEU A 129 -2.22 26.79 -23.44
CA LEU A 129 -1.00 27.03 -22.67
C LEU A 129 -0.08 27.95 -23.49
N GLU A 130 0.32 29.06 -22.91
CA GLU A 130 1.28 30.01 -23.50
C GLU A 130 2.64 29.79 -22.80
N ALA A 131 3.59 29.23 -23.52
CA ALA A 131 4.96 29.07 -23.08
C ALA A 131 5.89 29.90 -23.94
N GLY A 132 6.08 31.18 -23.56
CA GLY A 132 6.85 32.12 -24.33
C GLY A 132 6.16 32.45 -25.67
N THR A 133 6.85 32.14 -26.80
CA THR A 133 6.29 32.34 -28.16
C THR A 133 5.48 31.13 -28.66
N ASN A 134 5.46 30.03 -27.92
CA ASN A 134 4.71 28.86 -28.32
C ASN A 134 3.35 28.81 -27.64
N ARG A 135 2.33 28.68 -28.49
CA ARG A 135 0.94 28.47 -28.06
C ARG A 135 0.57 27.01 -28.28
N ILE A 136 0.31 26.31 -27.17
CA ILE A 136 -0.08 24.87 -27.20
C ILE A 136 -1.56 24.83 -26.82
N GLU A 137 -2.37 24.35 -27.74
CA GLU A 137 -3.80 24.09 -27.48
C GLU A 137 -3.99 22.65 -27.04
N LEU A 138 -4.66 22.46 -25.90
CA LEU A 138 -5.01 21.16 -25.35
C LEU A 138 -6.53 21.01 -25.37
N LYS A 139 -7.03 20.13 -26.23
CA LYS A 139 -8.47 19.89 -26.37
C LYS A 139 -8.77 18.42 -26.59
N ALA A 140 -9.49 17.82 -25.67
CA ALA A 140 -9.93 16.44 -25.74
C ALA A 140 -11.14 16.20 -24.84
N SER A 141 -11.94 15.19 -25.12
CA SER A 141 -13.06 14.79 -24.27
C SER A 141 -13.21 13.27 -24.24
N CYS A 142 -13.50 12.73 -23.05
CA CYS A 142 -13.74 11.30 -22.84
C CYS A 142 -15.09 11.08 -22.17
N LEU A 143 -15.82 10.05 -22.59
CA LEU A 143 -17.04 9.56 -21.94
C LEU A 143 -16.71 8.26 -21.21
N VAL A 144 -16.88 8.27 -19.89
CA VAL A 144 -16.50 7.15 -19.00
C VAL A 144 -17.70 6.75 -18.17
N THR A 145 -17.88 5.44 -17.98
CA THR A 145 -18.79 4.89 -16.98
C THR A 145 -17.98 4.27 -15.88
N VAL A 146 -18.31 4.61 -14.62
CA VAL A 146 -17.75 3.96 -13.44
C VAL A 146 -18.88 3.33 -12.63
N GLY A 147 -18.57 2.24 -11.93
CA GLY A 147 -19.54 1.56 -11.07
C GLY A 147 -18.86 0.55 -10.15
N PRO A 148 -19.60 -0.02 -9.20
CA PRO A 148 -19.08 -1.05 -8.31
C PRO A 148 -18.79 -2.33 -9.10
N ALA A 149 -17.76 -3.05 -8.70
CA ALA A 149 -17.43 -4.39 -9.17
C ALA A 149 -17.76 -5.45 -8.12
N GLU A 150 -17.58 -6.72 -8.43
CA GLU A 150 -17.77 -7.80 -7.47
C GLU A 150 -16.74 -7.71 -6.33
N ARG A 151 -17.16 -8.07 -5.11
CA ARG A 151 -16.28 -8.05 -3.95
C ARG A 151 -15.05 -8.92 -4.14
N GLY A 152 -13.88 -8.33 -3.91
CA GLY A 152 -12.59 -9.01 -4.04
C GLY A 152 -12.08 -9.12 -5.48
N SER A 153 -12.77 -8.52 -6.45
CA SER A 153 -12.33 -8.51 -7.85
C SER A 153 -11.25 -7.47 -8.15
N GLY A 154 -11.11 -6.46 -7.26
CA GLY A 154 -10.19 -5.37 -7.48
C GLY A 154 -10.69 -4.32 -8.47
N THR A 155 -9.78 -3.54 -9.04
CA THR A 155 -10.12 -2.49 -10.00
C THR A 155 -9.97 -3.00 -11.42
N HIS A 156 -11.04 -2.89 -12.21
CA HIS A 156 -11.09 -3.32 -13.61
C HIS A 156 -11.28 -2.13 -14.54
N ILE A 157 -10.39 -2.00 -15.53
CA ILE A 157 -10.45 -0.95 -16.54
C ILE A 157 -10.70 -1.60 -17.91
N GLU A 158 -11.84 -1.33 -18.53
CA GLU A 158 -12.19 -1.76 -19.89
C GLU A 158 -11.93 -0.60 -20.86
N VAL A 159 -11.00 -0.80 -21.82
CA VAL A 159 -10.57 0.22 -22.77
C VAL A 159 -10.93 -0.20 -24.20
N GLU A 160 -12.19 -0.06 -24.54
CA GLU A 160 -12.71 -0.29 -25.89
C GLU A 160 -13.55 0.91 -26.34
N PRO A 161 -12.95 2.09 -26.54
CA PRO A 161 -13.69 3.29 -26.84
C PRO A 161 -14.09 3.37 -28.32
N ARG A 162 -15.23 4.03 -28.56
CA ARG A 162 -15.54 4.60 -29.87
C ARG A 162 -14.78 5.93 -30.00
N TRP A 163 -13.98 6.04 -31.06
CA TRP A 163 -13.25 7.28 -31.35
C TRP A 163 -14.13 8.20 -32.20
N LEU A 164 -14.09 9.50 -31.89
CA LEU A 164 -14.83 10.52 -32.61
C LEU A 164 -13.87 11.66 -33.05
N PRO A 165 -13.95 12.12 -34.31
CA PRO A 165 -14.77 11.59 -35.38
C PRO A 165 -14.40 10.14 -35.76
N GLU A 166 -15.31 9.38 -36.34
CA GLU A 166 -15.15 7.95 -36.64
C GLU A 166 -13.97 7.62 -37.60
N GLU A 167 -13.52 8.61 -38.33
CA GLU A 167 -12.35 8.54 -39.22
C GLU A 167 -11.00 8.66 -38.50
N SER A 168 -11.03 8.95 -37.20
CA SER A 168 -9.81 9.07 -36.37
C SER A 168 -9.29 7.70 -36.00
N ASN A 169 -8.19 7.28 -36.63
CA ASN A 169 -7.45 6.11 -36.19
C ASN A 169 -6.64 6.51 -34.95
N ALA A 170 -6.91 5.87 -33.81
CA ALA A 170 -6.13 6.05 -32.62
C ALA A 170 -4.69 5.57 -32.81
N THR A 171 -3.74 6.38 -32.40
CA THR A 171 -2.35 5.93 -32.31
C THR A 171 -2.13 5.15 -31.01
N ALA A 172 -1.13 4.27 -30.98
CA ALA A 172 -0.79 3.52 -29.76
C ALA A 172 -0.50 4.46 -28.58
N ASP A 173 0.21 5.56 -28.83
CA ASP A 173 0.55 6.57 -27.81
C ASP A 173 -0.71 7.25 -27.23
N GLN A 174 -1.72 7.49 -28.09
CA GLN A 174 -2.99 8.07 -27.63
C GLN A 174 -3.80 7.11 -26.77
N LEU A 175 -3.82 5.84 -27.13
CA LEU A 175 -4.49 4.79 -26.35
C LEU A 175 -3.82 4.58 -25.00
N GLU A 176 -2.50 4.54 -24.97
CA GLU A 176 -1.72 4.46 -23.75
C GLU A 176 -1.94 5.66 -22.84
N ALA A 177 -1.92 6.88 -23.40
CA ALA A 177 -2.17 8.10 -22.65
C ALA A 177 -3.58 8.15 -22.03
N VAL A 178 -4.60 7.69 -22.73
CA VAL A 178 -5.95 7.57 -22.19
C VAL A 178 -5.99 6.54 -21.06
N THR A 179 -5.38 5.39 -21.24
CA THR A 179 -5.32 4.33 -20.21
C THR A 179 -4.62 4.81 -18.94
N MET A 180 -3.50 5.51 -19.09
CA MET A 180 -2.82 6.17 -17.96
C MET A 180 -3.73 7.21 -17.29
N GLY A 181 -4.47 7.99 -18.08
CA GLY A 181 -5.40 8.99 -17.55
C GLY A 181 -6.54 8.37 -16.75
N LEU A 182 -7.09 7.23 -17.19
CA LEU A 182 -8.09 6.50 -16.41
C LEU A 182 -7.53 6.05 -15.07
N SER A 183 -6.30 5.50 -15.06
CA SER A 183 -5.60 5.08 -13.84
C SER A 183 -5.31 6.27 -12.91
N ASP A 184 -4.87 7.42 -13.45
CA ASP A 184 -4.63 8.66 -12.68
C ASP A 184 -5.92 9.18 -12.02
N GLY A 185 -7.06 8.96 -12.65
CA GLY A 185 -8.36 9.34 -12.10
C GLY A 185 -8.81 8.47 -10.93
N LEU A 186 -8.28 7.24 -10.82
CA LEU A 186 -8.63 6.24 -9.81
C LEU A 186 -7.74 6.25 -8.56
N VAL A 187 -6.80 7.17 -8.46
CA VAL A 187 -5.84 7.23 -7.33
C VAL A 187 -6.53 7.39 -5.99
N GLY A 188 -7.67 8.08 -5.94
CA GLY A 188 -8.44 8.28 -4.70
C GLY A 188 -9.94 8.27 -4.95
N GLY A 189 -10.66 7.83 -3.92
CA GLY A 189 -12.12 7.76 -3.93
C GLY A 189 -12.81 9.12 -3.71
N PRO A 190 -14.14 9.17 -3.89
CA PRO A 190 -14.91 10.43 -3.87
C PRO A 190 -15.24 10.96 -2.47
N VAL A 191 -15.01 10.19 -1.39
CA VAL A 191 -15.43 10.55 -0.03
C VAL A 191 -14.30 11.17 0.78
N GLU A 192 -13.22 10.44 1.01
CA GLU A 192 -12.06 10.87 1.80
C GLU A 192 -10.78 10.88 0.96
N GLY A 193 -10.85 10.43 -0.29
CA GLY A 193 -9.69 10.27 -1.16
C GLY A 193 -8.88 8.99 -0.88
N SER A 194 -9.46 8.05 -0.15
CA SER A 194 -8.83 6.76 0.14
C SER A 194 -8.72 5.89 -1.13
N PRO A 195 -7.78 4.92 -1.19
CA PRO A 195 -7.64 4.04 -2.34
C PRO A 195 -8.95 3.30 -2.67
N LEU A 196 -9.27 3.23 -3.94
CA LEU A 196 -10.48 2.56 -4.43
C LEU A 196 -10.30 1.04 -4.43
N GLN A 197 -11.38 0.33 -4.08
CA GLN A 197 -11.47 -1.13 -4.13
C GLN A 197 -12.76 -1.56 -4.82
N ASP A 198 -12.65 -2.63 -5.63
CA ASP A 198 -13.78 -3.27 -6.31
C ASP A 198 -14.59 -2.28 -7.19
N VAL A 199 -13.86 -1.62 -8.10
CA VAL A 199 -14.41 -0.61 -9.02
C VAL A 199 -14.20 -1.04 -10.47
N LYS A 200 -15.24 -0.88 -11.27
CA LYS A 200 -15.21 -1.10 -12.72
C LYS A 200 -15.28 0.24 -13.44
N VAL A 201 -14.35 0.43 -14.38
CA VAL A 201 -14.29 1.61 -15.24
C VAL A 201 -14.39 1.17 -16.70
N LYS A 202 -15.30 1.77 -17.44
CA LYS A 202 -15.47 1.53 -18.86
C LYS A 202 -15.36 2.80 -19.66
N LEU A 203 -14.36 2.88 -20.53
CA LEU A 203 -14.23 3.98 -21.48
C LEU A 203 -15.17 3.73 -22.66
N LYS A 204 -16.14 4.62 -22.86
CA LYS A 204 -17.13 4.49 -23.95
C LYS A 204 -16.74 5.25 -25.21
N GLU A 205 -16.32 6.50 -25.05
CA GLU A 205 -16.02 7.38 -26.19
C GLU A 205 -14.79 8.23 -25.90
N VAL A 206 -14.03 8.49 -26.94
CA VAL A 206 -12.93 9.47 -26.96
C VAL A 206 -13.17 10.41 -28.12
N GLN A 207 -13.29 11.70 -27.84
CA GLN A 207 -13.44 12.75 -28.84
C GLN A 207 -12.13 13.51 -29.01
N THR A 208 -11.66 13.55 -30.24
CA THR A 208 -10.41 14.23 -30.63
C THR A 208 -10.69 15.46 -31.47
N PHE A 209 -9.77 16.44 -31.43
CA PHE A 209 -9.85 17.72 -32.12
C PHE A 209 -8.55 17.99 -32.88
N GLY A 210 -8.15 17.04 -33.75
CA GLY A 210 -6.94 17.14 -34.55
C GLY A 210 -5.67 17.29 -33.71
N SER A 211 -4.80 18.22 -34.07
CA SER A 211 -3.51 18.45 -33.40
C SER A 211 -3.62 18.92 -31.93
N ALA A 212 -4.77 19.46 -31.54
CA ALA A 212 -5.01 19.87 -30.14
C ALA A 212 -5.20 18.68 -29.19
N SER A 213 -5.53 17.48 -29.73
CA SER A 213 -5.70 16.25 -28.95
C SER A 213 -4.38 15.50 -28.81
N SER A 214 -3.39 16.14 -28.21
CA SER A 214 -2.12 15.51 -27.86
C SER A 214 -2.34 14.38 -26.83
N PRO A 215 -1.41 13.41 -26.69
CA PRO A 215 -1.47 12.41 -25.64
C PRO A 215 -1.68 12.99 -24.25
N GLN A 216 -1.06 14.14 -23.95
CA GLN A 216 -1.25 14.85 -22.69
C GLN A 216 -2.68 15.36 -22.51
N ALA A 217 -3.30 15.91 -23.56
CA ALA A 217 -4.70 16.39 -23.52
C ALA A 217 -5.66 15.22 -23.26
N LEU A 218 -5.43 14.09 -23.90
CA LEU A 218 -6.22 12.87 -23.72
C LEU A 218 -6.10 12.30 -22.31
N ARG A 219 -4.89 12.24 -21.76
CA ARG A 219 -4.65 11.81 -20.39
C ARG A 219 -5.40 12.67 -19.37
N ILE A 220 -5.33 14.00 -19.53
CA ILE A 220 -6.05 14.94 -18.64
C ILE A 220 -7.56 14.78 -18.77
N ALA A 221 -8.09 14.65 -20.00
CA ALA A 221 -9.51 14.49 -20.25
C ALA A 221 -10.05 13.19 -19.66
N ALA A 222 -9.33 12.08 -19.79
CA ALA A 222 -9.69 10.79 -19.20
C ALA A 222 -9.70 10.85 -17.67
N ALA A 223 -8.66 11.42 -17.05
CA ALA A 223 -8.60 11.59 -15.60
C ALA A 223 -9.74 12.48 -15.07
N ALA A 224 -10.07 13.56 -15.78
CA ALA A 224 -11.18 14.43 -15.41
C ALA A 224 -12.54 13.72 -15.49
N ALA A 225 -12.76 12.91 -16.56
CA ALA A 225 -13.97 12.15 -16.73
C ALA A 225 -14.18 11.13 -15.60
N VAL A 226 -13.11 10.41 -15.21
CA VAL A 226 -13.17 9.44 -14.12
C VAL A 226 -13.49 10.12 -12.80
N ARG A 227 -12.79 11.21 -12.43
CA ARG A 227 -13.05 11.93 -11.18
C ARG A 227 -14.48 12.42 -11.07
N GLU A 228 -15.00 13.01 -12.14
CA GLU A 228 -16.39 13.48 -12.18
C GLU A 228 -17.37 12.30 -12.06
N ALA A 229 -17.09 11.19 -12.73
CA ALA A 229 -17.90 9.99 -12.64
C ALA A 229 -17.91 9.38 -11.24
N LEU A 230 -16.75 9.35 -10.55
CA LEU A 230 -16.63 8.90 -9.17
C LEU A 230 -17.48 9.74 -8.22
N HIS A 231 -17.43 11.07 -8.35
CA HIS A 231 -18.25 11.96 -7.53
C HIS A 231 -19.75 11.76 -7.75
N GLN A 232 -20.18 11.52 -8.98
CA GLN A 232 -21.60 11.28 -9.30
C GLN A 232 -22.08 9.89 -8.88
N ALA A 233 -21.22 8.88 -8.98
CA ALA A 233 -21.53 7.51 -8.54
C ALA A 233 -21.69 7.41 -7.01
N GLY A 234 -21.07 8.33 -6.27
CA GLY A 234 -21.02 8.30 -4.83
C GLY A 234 -20.15 7.15 -4.31
N GLY A 235 -19.76 7.23 -3.06
CA GLY A 235 -18.89 6.24 -2.47
C GLY A 235 -19.20 5.98 -1.00
N VAL A 236 -18.60 4.91 -0.48
CA VAL A 236 -18.63 4.56 0.94
C VAL A 236 -17.23 4.14 1.37
N VAL A 237 -16.84 4.58 2.58
CA VAL A 237 -15.57 4.20 3.18
C VAL A 237 -15.68 2.78 3.73
N LEU A 238 -14.70 1.94 3.39
CA LEU A 238 -14.57 0.57 3.87
C LEU A 238 -13.56 0.53 5.01
N GLN A 239 -13.95 -0.10 6.10
CA GLN A 239 -13.06 -0.39 7.21
C GLN A 239 -12.51 -1.82 7.06
N PRO A 240 -11.22 -2.06 7.37
CA PRO A 240 -10.66 -3.40 7.32
C PRO A 240 -11.24 -4.27 8.43
N ILE A 241 -11.61 -5.50 8.10
CA ILE A 241 -11.98 -6.53 9.06
C ILE A 241 -10.76 -7.39 9.31
N MET A 242 -10.29 -7.39 10.57
CA MET A 242 -9.10 -8.11 10.98
C MET A 242 -9.45 -9.46 11.60
N ARG A 243 -8.65 -10.49 11.28
CA ARG A 243 -8.68 -11.74 12.05
C ARG A 243 -7.86 -11.55 13.32
N VAL A 244 -8.47 -11.80 14.46
CA VAL A 244 -7.82 -11.68 15.76
C VAL A 244 -7.77 -13.06 16.42
N GLU A 245 -6.59 -13.47 16.87
CA GLU A 245 -6.37 -14.64 17.69
C GLU A 245 -5.97 -14.19 19.11
N VAL A 246 -6.72 -14.63 20.11
CA VAL A 246 -6.49 -14.23 21.50
C VAL A 246 -6.22 -15.48 22.33
N VAL A 247 -4.99 -15.60 22.80
CA VAL A 247 -4.56 -16.71 23.68
C VAL A 247 -4.63 -16.25 25.13
N VAL A 248 -5.47 -16.88 25.92
CA VAL A 248 -5.69 -16.53 27.33
C VAL A 248 -5.76 -17.76 28.22
N PRO A 249 -5.46 -17.66 29.52
CA PRO A 249 -5.74 -18.73 30.49
C PRO A 249 -7.24 -19.06 30.53
N GLU A 250 -7.58 -20.32 30.80
CA GLU A 250 -8.95 -20.82 30.80
C GLU A 250 -9.88 -19.99 31.69
N GLU A 251 -9.39 -19.53 32.83
CA GLU A 251 -10.11 -18.70 33.80
C GLU A 251 -10.55 -17.33 33.21
N CYS A 252 -9.87 -16.83 32.19
CA CYS A 252 -10.12 -15.53 31.57
C CYS A 252 -11.01 -15.62 30.32
N THR A 253 -11.21 -16.83 29.77
CA THR A 253 -11.87 -17.04 28.47
C THR A 253 -13.28 -16.41 28.43
N GLY A 254 -14.10 -16.61 29.46
CA GLY A 254 -15.46 -16.06 29.51
C GLY A 254 -15.51 -14.54 29.52
N ARG A 255 -14.57 -13.88 30.20
CA ARG A 255 -14.49 -12.41 30.25
C ARG A 255 -14.06 -11.83 28.92
N VAL A 256 -13.07 -12.45 28.28
CA VAL A 256 -12.56 -12.01 26.97
C VAL A 256 -13.62 -12.21 25.89
N LEU A 257 -14.31 -13.35 25.90
CA LEU A 257 -15.39 -13.61 24.95
C LEU A 257 -16.54 -12.59 25.11
N GLY A 258 -16.90 -12.24 26.34
CA GLY A 258 -17.92 -11.23 26.62
C GLY A 258 -17.49 -9.83 26.13
N ASP A 259 -16.23 -9.44 26.29
CA ASP A 259 -15.69 -8.16 25.79
C ASP A 259 -15.70 -8.12 24.26
N LEU A 260 -15.25 -9.19 23.60
CA LEU A 260 -15.24 -9.28 22.12
C LEU A 260 -16.65 -9.24 21.51
N GLN A 261 -17.66 -9.82 22.20
CA GLN A 261 -19.05 -9.77 21.74
C GLN A 261 -19.71 -8.40 21.93
N SER A 262 -19.19 -7.59 22.85
CA SER A 262 -19.73 -6.26 23.14
C SER A 262 -19.18 -5.14 22.26
N ARG A 263 -18.12 -5.42 21.52
CA ARG A 263 -17.47 -4.49 20.57
C ARG A 263 -18.01 -4.66 19.16
#